data_50cce0d9cdbfcf2f1b4776f8c875bfe5
#
_entry.id   50cce0d9cdbfcf2f1b4776f8c875bfe5
#
_cell.length_a   1.000
_cell.length_b   1.000
_cell.length_c   1.000
_cell.angle_alpha   90.00
_cell.angle_beta   90.00
_cell.angle_gamma   90.00
#
_symmetry.space_group_name_H-M   'P 1'
#
loop_
_entity.id
_entity.type
_entity.pdbx_description
1 polymer ?
#
loop_
_entity_poly.entity_id
_entity_poly.type
_entity_poly.pdbx_seq_one_letter_code
_entity_poly.pdbx_strand_id
1 'polypeptide(L)'
;MGFAGEDPVYTPNMDRFCEESTYCDHAFSTFPVCSPHRASLMTGKYPLSAGFYTNCKRGLPLRLRDEELCIAQVLKGQGYRTAYIGKWHLDEPEQNHCPVPASGARDWDAYTPPGIRRHGFDYWCSYGTFDHHLSPHYWRDDDKMICPGKWSPEYETDEVLSYLEKQGKDERPFALYLSWNPPHSIYSEVPERYLKQYDDVALKKNISLTGLHHHTGERSEMSEEELRLTTRQYYAAITGLDEQFGRILRFLKENGLYEKSIVVLSADHGDMMGSHGLMGKHVWYEEAIRIPLVIHIPENRKERCRTCIGSQDIMPTVLSLLDIPVPDTVEGGDLSRYLTEELEDRERVCFLCACPGRLELVEEFAREGLRPQDFGWRGIRTQDYTYIMELGYHPGEKARRHLYDLRKHPLEEREERRDLMKELEGQVMDWLCRQQDGFYKSWETACDSL
;
A
#
# COMPACT_ATOMS: atom_id res chain seq x y z
N MET A 1 7.12 -8.58 -9.13
CA MET A 1 6.96 -8.14 -10.51
C MET A 1 8.22 -8.52 -11.27
N GLY A 2 8.09 -9.02 -12.53
CA GLY A 2 9.23 -9.47 -13.34
C GLY A 2 10.27 -8.39 -13.57
N PHE A 3 9.84 -7.17 -13.89
CA PHE A 3 10.73 -6.03 -14.12
C PHE A 3 11.61 -5.64 -12.92
N ALA A 4 11.24 -6.01 -11.69
CA ALA A 4 12.07 -5.77 -10.51
C ALA A 4 13.23 -6.79 -10.38
N GLY A 5 13.13 -7.96 -11.05
CA GLY A 5 14.19 -8.97 -11.14
C GLY A 5 14.45 -9.76 -9.84
N GLU A 6 13.59 -9.64 -8.83
CA GLU A 6 13.81 -10.25 -7.51
C GLU A 6 13.08 -11.58 -7.33
N ASP A 7 11.96 -11.73 -7.99
CA ASP A 7 11.10 -12.91 -7.92
C ASP A 7 10.86 -13.50 -9.32
N PRO A 8 10.82 -14.83 -9.48
CA PRO A 8 10.59 -15.47 -10.77
C PRO A 8 9.09 -15.46 -11.14
N VAL A 9 8.48 -14.29 -11.09
CA VAL A 9 7.07 -14.10 -11.44
C VAL A 9 6.92 -13.65 -12.89
N TYR A 10 5.94 -14.20 -13.59
CA TYR A 10 5.70 -13.93 -14.99
C TYR A 10 4.71 -12.78 -15.18
N THR A 11 5.22 -11.61 -15.61
CA THR A 11 4.45 -10.37 -15.76
C THR A 11 4.76 -9.60 -17.05
N PRO A 12 4.56 -10.22 -18.25
CA PRO A 12 5.03 -9.64 -19.51
C PRO A 12 4.35 -8.31 -19.89
N ASN A 13 3.12 -8.06 -19.45
CA ASN A 13 2.43 -6.80 -19.73
C ASN A 13 2.94 -5.67 -18.83
N MET A 14 3.15 -5.93 -17.53
CA MET A 14 3.74 -5.00 -16.58
C MET A 14 5.20 -4.72 -16.91
N ASP A 15 5.96 -5.73 -17.35
CA ASP A 15 7.36 -5.60 -17.75
C ASP A 15 7.48 -4.68 -18.97
N ARG A 16 6.65 -4.87 -19.99
CA ARG A 16 6.58 -3.98 -21.16
C ARG A 16 6.12 -2.57 -20.78
N PHE A 17 5.14 -2.45 -19.90
CA PHE A 17 4.71 -1.14 -19.39
C PHE A 17 5.84 -0.41 -18.67
N CYS A 18 6.68 -1.14 -17.92
CA CYS A 18 7.86 -0.59 -17.27
C CYS A 18 8.90 -0.08 -18.28
N GLU A 19 9.12 -0.81 -19.39
CA GLU A 19 10.02 -0.39 -20.48
C GLU A 19 9.54 0.90 -21.19
N GLU A 20 8.24 1.15 -21.22
CA GLU A 20 7.61 2.33 -21.86
C GLU A 20 7.39 3.50 -20.87
N SER A 21 7.84 3.39 -19.61
CA SER A 21 7.47 4.29 -18.51
C SER A 21 8.66 4.61 -17.61
N THR A 22 8.48 5.53 -16.65
CA THR A 22 9.46 5.79 -15.60
C THR A 22 9.29 4.80 -14.46
N TYR A 23 10.31 3.97 -14.21
CA TYR A 23 10.36 3.09 -13.05
C TYR A 23 11.02 3.79 -11.86
N CYS A 24 10.29 3.90 -10.75
CA CYS A 24 10.78 4.40 -9.47
C CYS A 24 11.22 3.23 -8.60
N ASP A 25 12.52 2.92 -8.60
CA ASP A 25 13.06 1.75 -7.91
C ASP A 25 13.22 1.92 -6.39
N HIS A 26 13.06 3.16 -5.89
CA HIS A 26 13.10 3.53 -4.48
C HIS A 26 11.73 4.09 -4.01
N ALA A 27 10.67 3.33 -4.27
CA ALA A 27 9.33 3.67 -3.81
C ALA A 27 8.92 2.82 -2.59
N PHE A 28 8.36 3.47 -1.55
CA PHE A 28 8.11 2.83 -0.27
C PHE A 28 6.70 3.11 0.26
N SER A 29 6.09 2.07 0.81
CA SER A 29 4.94 2.21 1.71
C SER A 29 5.44 2.75 3.05
N THR A 30 5.07 3.98 3.38
CA THR A 30 5.52 4.64 4.63
C THR A 30 4.86 4.06 5.87
N PHE A 31 3.81 3.29 5.68
CA PHE A 31 3.20 2.42 6.69
C PHE A 31 2.72 1.15 5.96
N PRO A 32 3.45 0.03 6.03
CA PRO A 32 3.18 -1.16 5.21
C PRO A 32 1.94 -1.94 5.71
N VAL A 33 0.78 -1.29 5.62
CA VAL A 33 -0.54 -1.81 6.02
C VAL A 33 -1.61 -1.15 5.15
N CYS A 34 -2.64 -1.89 4.76
CA CYS A 34 -3.62 -1.48 3.76
C CYS A 34 -4.27 -0.10 4.03
N SER A 35 -5.05 0.07 5.12
CA SER A 35 -5.77 1.33 5.36
C SER A 35 -4.84 2.53 5.59
N PRO A 36 -3.75 2.44 6.38
CA PRO A 36 -2.79 3.52 6.52
C PRO A 36 -2.16 3.96 5.20
N HIS A 37 -1.68 3.02 4.38
CA HIS A 37 -1.13 3.34 3.06
C HIS A 37 -2.16 4.01 2.14
N ARG A 38 -3.39 3.43 2.08
CA ARG A 38 -4.48 3.95 1.25
C ARG A 38 -4.90 5.36 1.64
N ALA A 39 -4.98 5.64 2.96
CA ALA A 39 -5.24 6.98 3.46
C ALA A 39 -4.15 7.98 3.01
N SER A 40 -2.89 7.58 3.13
CA SER A 40 -1.75 8.38 2.68
C SER A 40 -1.81 8.67 1.17
N LEU A 41 -2.10 7.64 0.35
CA LEU A 41 -2.25 7.76 -1.11
C LEU A 41 -3.39 8.70 -1.50
N MET A 42 -4.53 8.67 -0.78
CA MET A 42 -5.68 9.52 -1.09
C MET A 42 -5.51 10.97 -0.66
N THR A 43 -4.82 11.22 0.46
CA THR A 43 -4.75 12.55 1.11
C THR A 43 -3.42 13.26 0.90
N GLY A 44 -2.37 12.57 0.47
CA GLY A 44 -1.01 13.11 0.43
C GLY A 44 -0.41 13.39 1.81
N LYS A 45 -0.99 12.85 2.90
CA LYS A 45 -0.51 12.99 4.27
C LYS A 45 0.21 11.75 4.76
N TYR A 46 1.01 11.89 5.83
CA TYR A 46 1.46 10.71 6.55
C TYR A 46 0.26 9.99 7.19
N PRO A 47 0.29 8.65 7.29
CA PRO A 47 -0.86 7.87 7.75
C PRO A 47 -1.39 8.29 9.12
N LEU A 48 -0.51 8.59 10.09
CA LEU A 48 -0.92 9.02 11.42
C LEU A 48 -1.59 10.40 11.41
N SER A 49 -1.14 11.33 10.56
CA SER A 49 -1.79 12.64 10.35
C SER A 49 -3.18 12.49 9.74
N ALA A 50 -3.35 11.51 8.83
CA ALA A 50 -4.66 11.14 8.30
C ALA A 50 -5.55 10.37 9.30
N GLY A 51 -5.03 10.07 10.50
CA GLY A 51 -5.73 9.40 11.59
C GLY A 51 -5.64 7.87 11.58
N PHE A 52 -4.78 7.28 10.73
CA PHE A 52 -4.67 5.84 10.58
C PHE A 52 -3.43 5.27 11.27
N TYR A 53 -3.63 4.49 12.31
CA TYR A 53 -2.58 3.74 13.01
C TYR A 53 -2.68 2.22 12.79
N THR A 54 -3.76 1.76 12.14
CA THR A 54 -4.02 0.37 11.75
C THR A 54 -5.10 0.32 10.67
N ASN A 55 -5.50 -0.88 10.25
CA ASN A 55 -6.62 -1.09 9.34
C ASN A 55 -7.96 -0.71 9.96
N CYS A 56 -8.90 -0.28 9.11
CA CYS A 56 -10.33 -0.30 9.44
C CYS A 56 -10.73 -1.75 9.72
N LYS A 57 -11.18 -2.02 10.93
CA LYS A 57 -11.54 -3.37 11.35
C LYS A 57 -12.62 -3.38 12.42
N ARG A 58 -13.23 -4.52 12.60
CA ARG A 58 -14.24 -4.72 13.63
C ARG A 58 -13.68 -4.41 15.02
N GLY A 59 -14.45 -3.68 15.82
CA GLY A 59 -14.08 -3.24 17.16
C GLY A 59 -13.31 -1.93 17.23
N LEU A 60 -12.89 -1.35 16.08
CA LEU A 60 -12.22 -0.05 16.04
C LEU A 60 -13.05 0.96 15.23
N PRO A 61 -13.38 2.14 15.78
CA PRO A 61 -14.13 3.20 15.10
C PRO A 61 -13.19 4.01 14.18
N LEU A 62 -12.59 3.33 13.20
CA LEU A 62 -11.57 3.90 12.32
C LEU A 62 -12.10 3.98 10.90
N ARG A 63 -12.10 5.20 10.34
CA ARG A 63 -12.42 5.50 8.95
C ARG A 63 -11.74 6.76 8.48
N LEU A 64 -11.70 6.96 7.16
CA LEU A 64 -11.26 8.24 6.62
C LEU A 64 -12.25 9.34 7.03
N ARG A 65 -11.73 10.40 7.63
CA ARG A 65 -12.54 11.49 8.20
C ARG A 65 -13.17 12.33 7.08
N ASP A 66 -14.39 12.79 7.29
CA ASP A 66 -15.17 13.54 6.28
C ASP A 66 -14.48 14.85 5.86
N GLU A 67 -13.68 15.46 6.74
CA GLU A 67 -12.91 16.67 6.49
C GLU A 67 -11.61 16.47 5.71
N GLU A 68 -11.17 15.24 5.49
CA GLU A 68 -9.95 14.98 4.72
C GLU A 68 -10.17 15.30 3.24
N LEU A 69 -9.29 16.12 2.70
CA LEU A 69 -9.28 16.45 1.28
C LEU A 69 -8.50 15.37 0.51
N CYS A 70 -9.22 14.65 -0.35
CA CYS A 70 -8.65 13.59 -1.16
C CYS A 70 -8.39 14.02 -2.61
N ILE A 71 -7.48 13.33 -3.27
CA ILE A 71 -7.12 13.60 -4.67
C ILE A 71 -8.33 13.65 -5.60
N ALA A 72 -9.34 12.78 -5.41
CA ALA A 72 -10.52 12.77 -6.26
C ALA A 72 -11.37 14.05 -6.11
N GLN A 73 -11.44 14.65 -4.90
CA GLN A 73 -12.11 15.93 -4.70
C GLN A 73 -11.37 17.07 -5.41
N VAL A 74 -10.03 17.07 -5.36
CA VAL A 74 -9.19 18.05 -6.06
C VAL A 74 -9.39 17.94 -7.57
N LEU A 75 -9.28 16.73 -8.13
CA LEU A 75 -9.47 16.46 -9.56
C LEU A 75 -10.89 16.80 -10.02
N LYS A 76 -11.91 16.47 -9.23
CA LYS A 76 -13.30 16.83 -9.50
C LYS A 76 -13.49 18.34 -9.54
N GLY A 77 -12.84 19.09 -8.64
CA GLY A 77 -12.82 20.56 -8.64
C GLY A 77 -12.21 21.16 -9.91
N GLN A 78 -11.36 20.42 -10.62
CA GLN A 78 -10.75 20.76 -11.91
C GLN A 78 -11.55 20.20 -13.11
N GLY A 79 -12.76 19.70 -12.90
CA GLY A 79 -13.65 19.22 -13.96
C GLY A 79 -13.43 17.77 -14.38
N TYR A 80 -12.59 17.02 -13.70
CA TYR A 80 -12.43 15.59 -13.95
C TYR A 80 -13.68 14.81 -13.50
N ARG A 81 -14.02 13.77 -14.25
CA ARG A 81 -14.91 12.70 -13.80
C ARG A 81 -14.08 11.69 -13.03
N THR A 82 -14.57 11.26 -11.89
CA THR A 82 -13.82 10.43 -10.96
C THR A 82 -14.47 9.07 -10.79
N ALA A 83 -13.67 8.01 -10.81
CA ALA A 83 -14.13 6.64 -10.66
C ALA A 83 -13.26 5.87 -9.65
N TYR A 84 -13.91 5.05 -8.82
CA TYR A 84 -13.26 4.09 -7.93
C TYR A 84 -13.83 2.69 -8.15
N ILE A 85 -12.94 1.71 -8.36
CA ILE A 85 -13.31 0.31 -8.59
C ILE A 85 -12.42 -0.59 -7.74
N GLY A 86 -13.01 -1.54 -7.00
CA GLY A 86 -12.31 -2.51 -6.17
C GLY A 86 -12.25 -2.16 -4.69
N LYS A 87 -11.24 -2.63 -3.97
CA LYS A 87 -11.08 -2.52 -2.51
C LYS A 87 -10.90 -1.07 -2.06
N TRP A 88 -11.79 -0.59 -1.17
CA TRP A 88 -11.66 0.73 -0.54
C TRP A 88 -10.87 0.70 0.76
N HIS A 89 -11.32 -0.06 1.74
CA HIS A 89 -10.73 -0.28 3.06
C HIS A 89 -10.37 1.02 3.83
N LEU A 90 -11.15 2.07 3.62
CA LEU A 90 -11.03 3.36 4.32
C LEU A 90 -12.33 3.75 5.03
N ASP A 91 -13.26 2.80 5.13
CA ASP A 91 -14.51 2.97 5.86
C ASP A 91 -14.60 2.04 7.07
N GLU A 92 -15.34 2.46 8.08
CA GLU A 92 -15.58 1.66 9.27
C GLU A 92 -16.48 0.47 8.94
N PRO A 93 -16.14 -0.75 9.40
CA PRO A 93 -17.00 -1.93 9.21
C PRO A 93 -18.42 -1.70 9.72
N GLU A 94 -19.42 -2.04 8.91
CA GLU A 94 -20.81 -1.87 9.29
C GLU A 94 -21.18 -2.67 10.56
N GLN A 95 -20.54 -3.81 10.79
CA GLN A 95 -20.76 -4.62 11.98
C GLN A 95 -20.34 -3.96 13.29
N ASN A 96 -19.61 -2.84 13.25
CA ASN A 96 -19.35 -2.03 14.45
C ASN A 96 -20.62 -1.34 14.97
N HIS A 97 -21.58 -1.06 14.07
CA HIS A 97 -22.83 -0.36 14.40
C HIS A 97 -24.06 -1.25 14.27
N CYS A 98 -24.01 -2.25 13.40
CA CYS A 98 -25.13 -3.15 13.12
C CYS A 98 -24.63 -4.59 12.98
N PRO A 99 -24.92 -5.50 13.93
CA PRO A 99 -24.44 -6.88 13.87
C PRO A 99 -24.87 -7.66 12.61
N VAL A 100 -26.00 -7.27 12.00
CA VAL A 100 -26.53 -7.85 10.76
C VAL A 100 -26.89 -6.70 9.80
N PRO A 101 -25.91 -6.16 9.05
CA PRO A 101 -26.14 -5.08 8.11
C PRO A 101 -27.14 -5.45 7.00
N ALA A 102 -28.03 -4.53 6.65
CA ALA A 102 -28.95 -4.70 5.52
C ALA A 102 -28.23 -4.83 4.17
N SER A 103 -27.06 -4.20 4.03
CA SER A 103 -26.17 -4.32 2.89
C SER A 103 -25.60 -5.72 2.69
N GLY A 104 -25.63 -6.58 3.73
CA GLY A 104 -25.02 -7.89 3.74
C GLY A 104 -23.51 -7.88 4.06
N ALA A 105 -22.92 -6.71 4.37
CA ALA A 105 -21.52 -6.59 4.76
C ALA A 105 -21.19 -7.47 5.97
N ARG A 106 -20.01 -8.11 5.94
CA ARG A 106 -19.55 -9.05 6.98
C ARG A 106 -18.14 -8.70 7.44
N ASP A 107 -17.82 -9.07 8.66
CA ASP A 107 -16.50 -8.96 9.26
C ASP A 107 -15.95 -7.52 9.24
N TRP A 108 -14.95 -7.24 8.44
CA TRP A 108 -14.33 -5.93 8.32
C TRP A 108 -14.87 -5.10 7.15
N ASP A 109 -15.94 -5.58 6.52
CA ASP A 109 -16.46 -4.98 5.30
C ASP A 109 -17.49 -3.88 5.56
N ALA A 110 -17.70 -3.03 4.55
CA ALA A 110 -18.64 -1.93 4.59
C ALA A 110 -19.17 -1.56 3.21
N TYR A 111 -20.46 -1.28 3.12
CA TYR A 111 -21.03 -0.48 2.05
C TYR A 111 -20.73 1.00 2.31
N THR A 112 -20.09 1.67 1.36
CA THR A 112 -19.81 3.10 1.44
C THR A 112 -20.89 3.87 0.67
N PRO A 113 -21.79 4.61 1.34
CA PRO A 113 -22.89 5.31 0.68
C PRO A 113 -22.39 6.46 -0.21
N PRO A 114 -23.17 6.88 -1.23
CA PRO A 114 -22.87 8.07 -2.01
C PRO A 114 -22.71 9.32 -1.15
N GLY A 115 -21.91 10.26 -1.62
CA GLY A 115 -21.70 11.54 -0.95
C GLY A 115 -20.32 11.70 -0.34
N ILE A 116 -20.25 12.33 0.83
CA ILE A 116 -18.97 12.74 1.46
C ILE A 116 -18.04 11.54 1.73
N ARG A 117 -18.59 10.38 2.09
CA ARG A 117 -17.86 9.14 2.40
C ARG A 117 -17.06 8.58 1.22
N ARG A 118 -17.40 8.96 -0.04
CA ARG A 118 -16.64 8.59 -1.26
C ARG A 118 -15.58 9.61 -1.65
N HIS A 119 -15.39 10.66 -0.86
CA HIS A 119 -14.32 11.66 -1.01
C HIS A 119 -14.09 12.14 -2.45
N GLY A 120 -15.20 12.41 -3.18
CA GLY A 120 -15.15 12.99 -4.53
C GLY A 120 -15.25 11.99 -5.67
N PHE A 121 -15.33 10.69 -5.42
CA PHE A 121 -15.57 9.69 -6.47
C PHE A 121 -17.04 9.64 -6.86
N ASP A 122 -17.32 9.87 -8.16
CA ASP A 122 -18.66 9.86 -8.72
C ASP A 122 -19.11 8.46 -9.18
N TYR A 123 -18.27 7.75 -9.93
CA TYR A 123 -18.51 6.36 -10.28
C TYR A 123 -17.93 5.46 -9.19
N TRP A 124 -18.73 4.51 -8.74
CA TRP A 124 -18.38 3.66 -7.63
C TRP A 124 -18.78 2.20 -7.88
N CYS A 125 -17.81 1.28 -7.78
CA CYS A 125 -18.05 -0.16 -7.74
C CYS A 125 -17.02 -0.77 -6.80
N SER A 126 -17.36 -0.87 -5.51
CA SER A 126 -16.38 -1.10 -4.47
C SER A 126 -16.94 -1.90 -3.29
N TYR A 127 -16.06 -2.33 -2.42
CA TYR A 127 -16.29 -2.96 -1.12
C TYR A 127 -15.23 -2.44 -0.12
N GLY A 128 -15.44 -2.64 1.17
CA GLY A 128 -14.46 -2.28 2.18
C GLY A 128 -13.22 -3.18 2.10
N THR A 129 -13.31 -4.38 2.66
CA THR A 129 -12.32 -5.45 2.50
C THR A 129 -12.97 -6.82 2.57
N PHE A 130 -12.69 -7.68 1.59
CA PHE A 130 -13.23 -9.01 1.48
C PHE A 130 -12.28 -9.90 0.70
N ASP A 131 -11.86 -11.02 1.30
CA ASP A 131 -10.72 -11.80 0.81
C ASP A 131 -11.12 -13.06 0.04
N HIS A 132 -12.43 -13.26 -0.26
CA HIS A 132 -12.89 -14.34 -1.14
C HIS A 132 -12.88 -13.89 -2.61
N HIS A 133 -11.71 -13.93 -3.22
CA HIS A 133 -11.46 -13.37 -4.55
C HIS A 133 -12.14 -14.13 -5.69
N LEU A 134 -12.45 -15.43 -5.52
CA LEU A 134 -13.20 -16.24 -6.49
C LEU A 134 -14.72 -16.05 -6.41
N SER A 135 -15.20 -15.50 -5.29
CA SER A 135 -16.61 -15.20 -5.05
C SER A 135 -16.81 -13.81 -4.45
N PRO A 136 -16.31 -12.76 -5.12
CA PRO A 136 -16.34 -11.40 -4.60
C PRO A 136 -17.75 -10.83 -4.60
N HIS A 137 -17.90 -9.74 -3.85
CA HIS A 137 -19.09 -8.89 -3.93
C HIS A 137 -18.70 -7.42 -3.97
N TYR A 138 -19.66 -6.60 -4.39
CA TYR A 138 -19.50 -5.15 -4.57
C TYR A 138 -20.79 -4.43 -4.24
N TRP A 139 -20.68 -3.12 -4.00
CA TRP A 139 -21.80 -2.18 -3.96
C TRP A 139 -21.54 -1.02 -4.92
N ARG A 140 -22.64 -0.41 -5.38
CA ARG A 140 -22.63 0.82 -6.16
C ARG A 140 -23.37 1.92 -5.39
N ASP A 141 -24.45 2.44 -5.95
CA ASP A 141 -25.16 3.60 -5.41
C ASP A 141 -26.20 3.24 -4.34
N ASP A 142 -26.57 1.99 -4.23
CA ASP A 142 -27.45 1.47 -3.18
C ASP A 142 -26.78 0.32 -2.40
N ASP A 143 -27.38 -0.08 -1.29
CA ASP A 143 -26.92 -1.13 -0.40
C ASP A 143 -27.17 -2.56 -0.90
N LYS A 144 -27.54 -2.72 -2.18
CA LYS A 144 -27.76 -4.02 -2.79
C LYS A 144 -26.44 -4.62 -3.25
N MET A 145 -26.10 -5.74 -2.61
CA MET A 145 -24.89 -6.48 -2.92
C MET A 145 -24.93 -7.09 -4.33
N ILE A 146 -23.87 -6.86 -5.08
CA ILE A 146 -23.64 -7.43 -6.42
C ILE A 146 -22.64 -8.57 -6.28
N CYS A 147 -23.03 -9.81 -6.66
CA CYS A 147 -22.16 -10.98 -6.64
C CYS A 147 -21.93 -11.45 -8.09
N PRO A 148 -20.81 -11.09 -8.74
CA PRO A 148 -20.62 -11.31 -10.17
C PRO A 148 -20.31 -12.76 -10.58
N GLY A 149 -19.91 -13.61 -9.64
CA GLY A 149 -19.53 -15.00 -9.91
C GLY A 149 -18.28 -15.14 -10.78
N LYS A 150 -17.39 -14.16 -10.75
CA LYS A 150 -16.09 -14.12 -11.44
C LYS A 150 -14.99 -13.82 -10.42
N TRP A 151 -13.75 -14.16 -10.76
CA TRP A 151 -12.57 -13.74 -10.00
C TRP A 151 -12.52 -12.20 -9.92
N SER A 152 -12.25 -11.64 -8.74
CA SER A 152 -12.37 -10.20 -8.48
C SER A 152 -11.60 -9.33 -9.49
N PRO A 153 -10.32 -9.60 -9.86
CA PRO A 153 -9.63 -8.78 -10.85
C PRO A 153 -10.25 -8.84 -12.26
N GLU A 154 -10.85 -9.95 -12.66
CA GLU A 154 -11.53 -10.05 -13.95
C GLU A 154 -12.78 -9.18 -13.98
N TYR A 155 -13.60 -9.25 -12.93
CA TYR A 155 -14.80 -8.42 -12.84
C TYR A 155 -14.47 -6.94 -12.74
N GLU A 156 -13.51 -6.57 -11.89
CA GLU A 156 -13.07 -5.19 -11.72
C GLU A 156 -12.49 -4.60 -13.01
N THR A 157 -11.77 -5.41 -13.78
CA THR A 157 -11.28 -5.02 -15.12
C THR A 157 -12.43 -4.86 -16.11
N ASP A 158 -13.44 -5.73 -16.11
CA ASP A 158 -14.63 -5.57 -16.96
C ASP A 158 -15.37 -4.27 -16.62
N GLU A 159 -15.45 -3.89 -15.34
CA GLU A 159 -16.02 -2.62 -14.89
C GLU A 159 -15.21 -1.42 -15.38
N VAL A 160 -13.87 -1.50 -15.31
CA VAL A 160 -12.97 -0.47 -15.86
C VAL A 160 -13.22 -0.28 -17.35
N LEU A 161 -13.22 -1.35 -18.14
CA LEU A 161 -13.44 -1.28 -19.58
C LEU A 161 -14.82 -0.72 -19.91
N SER A 162 -15.86 -1.15 -19.21
CA SER A 162 -17.23 -0.61 -19.37
C SER A 162 -17.32 0.89 -19.00
N TYR A 163 -16.60 1.31 -17.97
CA TYR A 163 -16.50 2.73 -17.62
C TYR A 163 -15.81 3.52 -18.73
N LEU A 164 -14.64 3.07 -19.20
CA LEU A 164 -13.87 3.74 -20.25
C LEU A 164 -14.63 3.82 -21.59
N GLU A 165 -15.34 2.77 -21.99
CA GLU A 165 -16.20 2.79 -23.19
C GLU A 165 -17.29 3.89 -23.14
N LYS A 166 -17.91 4.08 -21.97
CA LYS A 166 -18.89 5.14 -21.74
C LYS A 166 -18.24 6.52 -21.76
N GLN A 167 -17.01 6.63 -21.27
CA GLN A 167 -16.26 7.89 -21.20
C GLN A 167 -15.82 8.38 -22.59
N GLY A 168 -15.55 7.51 -23.55
CA GLY A 168 -15.17 7.91 -24.92
C GLY A 168 -16.18 8.79 -25.64
N LYS A 169 -17.38 9.00 -25.06
CA LYS A 169 -18.44 9.89 -25.56
C LYS A 169 -18.51 11.25 -24.85
N ASP A 170 -17.67 11.48 -23.86
CA ASP A 170 -17.64 12.72 -23.05
C ASP A 170 -16.24 13.33 -23.15
N GLU A 171 -16.15 14.59 -23.53
CA GLU A 171 -14.87 15.31 -23.74
C GLU A 171 -14.15 15.70 -22.44
N ARG A 172 -14.81 15.59 -21.28
CA ARG A 172 -14.18 15.90 -19.99
C ARG A 172 -13.11 14.89 -19.64
N PRO A 173 -12.00 15.32 -19.02
CA PRO A 173 -10.98 14.38 -18.53
C PRO A 173 -11.56 13.47 -17.45
N PHE A 174 -10.92 12.32 -17.25
CA PHE A 174 -11.29 11.37 -16.20
C PHE A 174 -10.09 10.98 -15.31
N ALA A 175 -10.39 10.64 -14.08
CA ALA A 175 -9.46 10.00 -13.15
C ALA A 175 -10.09 8.71 -12.63
N LEU A 176 -9.40 7.59 -12.81
CA LEU A 176 -9.87 6.27 -12.41
C LEU A 176 -8.88 5.62 -11.47
N TYR A 177 -9.37 5.20 -10.30
CA TYR A 177 -8.66 4.36 -9.36
C TYR A 177 -9.18 2.93 -9.46
N LEU A 178 -8.28 2.01 -9.78
CA LEU A 178 -8.54 0.57 -9.75
C LEU A 178 -7.70 -0.03 -8.63
N SER A 179 -8.35 -0.71 -7.71
CA SER A 179 -7.72 -1.26 -6.52
C SER A 179 -8.03 -2.75 -6.38
N TRP A 180 -7.26 -3.58 -7.09
CA TRP A 180 -7.32 -5.03 -6.93
C TRP A 180 -6.90 -5.45 -5.52
N ASN A 181 -7.60 -6.45 -4.94
CA ASN A 181 -7.21 -7.01 -3.64
C ASN A 181 -6.14 -8.11 -3.75
N PRO A 182 -6.21 -9.07 -4.71
CA PRO A 182 -5.09 -9.99 -4.93
C PRO A 182 -3.78 -9.24 -5.22
N PRO A 183 -2.63 -9.80 -4.82
CA PRO A 183 -2.38 -11.13 -4.25
C PRO A 183 -2.54 -11.23 -2.72
N HIS A 184 -3.35 -10.38 -2.07
CA HIS A 184 -3.65 -10.49 -0.63
C HIS A 184 -4.18 -11.90 -0.28
N SER A 185 -3.88 -12.40 0.92
CA SER A 185 -4.52 -13.62 1.42
C SER A 185 -6.07 -13.48 1.32
N ILE A 186 -6.82 -14.50 1.02
CA ILE A 186 -6.50 -15.94 1.01
C ILE A 186 -5.80 -16.33 -0.31
N TYR A 187 -4.53 -16.77 -0.25
CA TYR A 187 -3.73 -17.02 -1.45
C TYR A 187 -4.29 -18.10 -2.38
N SER A 188 -5.03 -19.07 -1.85
CA SER A 188 -5.69 -20.12 -2.65
C SER A 188 -6.85 -19.61 -3.52
N GLU A 189 -7.32 -18.38 -3.31
CA GLU A 189 -8.41 -17.75 -4.06
C GLU A 189 -7.93 -17.21 -5.43
N VAL A 190 -7.29 -18.07 -6.23
CA VAL A 190 -6.74 -17.76 -7.55
C VAL A 190 -7.21 -18.80 -8.59
N PRO A 191 -7.55 -18.40 -9.83
CA PRO A 191 -7.95 -19.34 -10.88
C PRO A 191 -6.85 -20.34 -11.22
N GLU A 192 -7.22 -21.63 -11.30
CA GLU A 192 -6.29 -22.74 -11.54
C GLU A 192 -5.42 -22.57 -12.81
N ARG A 193 -5.93 -21.87 -13.83
CA ARG A 193 -5.19 -21.64 -15.08
C ARG A 193 -3.87 -20.90 -14.88
N TYR A 194 -3.74 -20.06 -13.85
CA TYR A 194 -2.52 -19.34 -13.55
C TYR A 194 -1.53 -20.17 -12.73
N LEU A 195 -2.02 -21.16 -11.96
CA LEU A 195 -1.17 -22.03 -11.12
C LEU A 195 -0.22 -22.91 -11.95
N LYS A 196 -0.64 -23.32 -13.15
CA LYS A 196 0.14 -24.24 -14.00
C LYS A 196 1.50 -23.69 -14.42
N GLN A 197 1.70 -22.39 -14.36
CA GLN A 197 2.98 -21.75 -14.70
C GLN A 197 4.03 -21.89 -13.58
N TYR A 198 3.63 -22.34 -12.38
CA TYR A 198 4.44 -22.36 -11.17
C TYR A 198 4.51 -23.74 -10.52
N ASP A 199 4.46 -24.81 -11.30
CA ASP A 199 4.53 -26.19 -10.76
C ASP A 199 5.83 -26.43 -9.99
N ASP A 200 6.96 -25.84 -10.42
CA ASP A 200 8.29 -25.96 -9.82
C ASP A 200 8.78 -24.59 -9.31
N VAL A 201 8.06 -23.96 -8.38
CA VAL A 201 8.50 -22.69 -7.80
C VAL A 201 9.66 -22.87 -6.82
N ALA A 202 10.73 -22.11 -7.03
CA ALA A 202 11.85 -22.04 -6.09
C ALA A 202 11.56 -21.06 -4.96
N LEU A 203 11.82 -21.46 -3.72
CA LEU A 203 11.77 -20.55 -2.57
C LEU A 203 12.99 -19.62 -2.56
N LYS A 204 12.81 -18.41 -2.03
CA LYS A 204 13.91 -17.45 -1.83
C LYS A 204 14.97 -18.01 -0.86
N LYS A 205 16.21 -17.53 -1.00
CA LYS A 205 17.33 -17.99 -0.16
C LYS A 205 17.26 -17.51 1.30
N ASN A 206 16.57 -16.42 1.56
CA ASN A 206 16.43 -15.82 2.90
C ASN A 206 15.23 -16.36 3.70
N ILE A 207 14.62 -17.44 3.24
CA ILE A 207 13.49 -18.08 3.91
C ILE A 207 13.99 -18.88 5.11
N SER A 208 13.31 -18.72 6.23
CA SER A 208 13.46 -19.56 7.42
C SER A 208 12.13 -20.25 7.72
N LEU A 209 12.16 -21.58 7.79
CA LEU A 209 11.00 -22.39 8.17
C LEU A 209 10.89 -22.58 9.70
N THR A 210 11.93 -22.14 10.44
CA THR A 210 11.99 -22.30 11.89
C THR A 210 11.24 -21.14 12.56
N GLY A 211 9.95 -21.35 12.81
CA GLY A 211 9.12 -20.39 13.54
C GLY A 211 8.71 -19.18 12.69
N LEU A 212 7.96 -19.42 11.62
CA LEU A 212 7.30 -18.35 10.88
C LEU A 212 6.42 -17.52 11.83
N HIS A 213 6.91 -16.34 12.17
CA HIS A 213 6.18 -15.41 12.99
C HIS A 213 5.33 -14.50 12.10
N HIS A 214 4.03 -14.51 12.32
CA HIS A 214 3.20 -13.42 11.83
C HIS A 214 3.65 -12.12 12.52
N HIS A 215 3.58 -10.96 11.83
CA HIS A 215 3.87 -9.62 12.40
C HIS A 215 3.18 -9.31 13.74
N THR A 216 2.33 -10.21 14.21
CA THR A 216 1.57 -10.13 15.46
C THR A 216 2.23 -10.90 16.61
N GLY A 217 3.41 -11.50 16.41
CA GLY A 217 4.06 -12.38 17.37
C GLY A 217 3.49 -13.79 17.44
N GLU A 218 2.43 -14.09 16.67
CA GLU A 218 1.93 -15.47 16.56
C GLU A 218 2.91 -16.31 15.74
N ARG A 219 3.30 -17.45 16.27
CA ARG A 219 4.04 -18.45 15.51
C ARG A 219 3.07 -19.18 14.60
N SER A 220 3.22 -19.04 13.29
CA SER A 220 2.65 -19.98 12.35
C SER A 220 3.78 -20.90 11.87
N GLU A 221 3.75 -22.15 12.29
CA GLU A 221 4.62 -23.16 11.71
C GLU A 221 4.03 -23.55 10.35
N MET A 222 4.81 -23.33 9.32
CA MET A 222 4.46 -23.71 7.96
C MET A 222 5.53 -24.67 7.46
N SER A 223 5.13 -25.79 6.90
CA SER A 223 6.05 -26.72 6.25
C SER A 223 6.62 -26.09 4.96
N GLU A 224 7.75 -26.61 4.49
CA GLU A 224 8.31 -26.15 3.19
C GLU A 224 7.31 -26.36 2.04
N GLU A 225 6.55 -27.45 2.06
CA GLU A 225 5.54 -27.75 1.05
C GLU A 225 4.38 -26.73 1.06
N GLU A 226 3.87 -26.38 2.23
CA GLU A 226 2.85 -25.35 2.40
C GLU A 226 3.35 -23.99 1.94
N LEU A 227 4.59 -23.62 2.26
CA LEU A 227 5.18 -22.36 1.83
C LEU A 227 5.39 -22.32 0.30
N ARG A 228 5.82 -23.44 -0.31
CA ARG A 228 5.91 -23.57 -1.77
C ARG A 228 4.54 -23.40 -2.43
N LEU A 229 3.52 -24.06 -1.89
CA LEU A 229 2.15 -23.93 -2.40
C LEU A 229 1.66 -22.48 -2.29
N THR A 230 1.87 -21.86 -1.14
CA THR A 230 1.49 -20.45 -0.89
C THR A 230 2.23 -19.50 -1.84
N THR A 231 3.54 -19.68 -2.04
CA THR A 231 4.34 -18.88 -2.99
C THR A 231 3.86 -19.06 -4.42
N ARG A 232 3.55 -20.30 -4.82
CA ARG A 232 2.96 -20.62 -6.12
C ARG A 232 1.64 -19.88 -6.35
N GLN A 233 0.75 -19.90 -5.36
CA GLN A 233 -0.53 -19.21 -5.40
C GLN A 233 -0.37 -17.69 -5.48
N TYR A 234 0.54 -17.14 -4.71
CA TYR A 234 0.87 -15.71 -4.71
C TYR A 234 1.38 -15.25 -6.09
N TYR A 235 2.34 -15.96 -6.69
CA TYR A 235 2.84 -15.63 -8.03
C TYR A 235 1.78 -15.81 -9.11
N ALA A 236 0.96 -16.84 -9.02
CA ALA A 236 -0.15 -17.08 -9.94
C ALA A 236 -1.17 -15.93 -9.91
N ALA A 237 -1.49 -15.41 -8.73
CA ALA A 237 -2.36 -14.24 -8.61
C ALA A 237 -1.76 -13.00 -9.29
N ILE A 238 -0.46 -12.74 -9.11
CA ILE A 238 0.23 -11.62 -9.77
C ILE A 238 0.23 -11.78 -11.29
N THR A 239 0.44 -13.00 -11.82
CA THR A 239 0.33 -13.27 -13.27
C THR A 239 -1.10 -13.02 -13.78
N GLY A 240 -2.10 -13.38 -12.99
CA GLY A 240 -3.49 -13.06 -13.33
C GLY A 240 -3.75 -11.55 -13.36
N LEU A 241 -3.19 -10.79 -12.42
CA LEU A 241 -3.24 -9.32 -12.43
C LEU A 241 -2.55 -8.72 -13.66
N ASP A 242 -1.40 -9.28 -14.05
CA ASP A 242 -0.69 -8.88 -15.27
C ASP A 242 -1.55 -9.02 -16.53
N GLU A 243 -2.28 -10.13 -16.65
CA GLU A 243 -3.22 -10.34 -17.76
C GLU A 243 -4.31 -9.27 -17.76
N GLN A 244 -4.88 -8.97 -16.59
CA GLN A 244 -5.92 -7.95 -16.45
C GLN A 244 -5.39 -6.54 -16.76
N PHE A 245 -4.21 -6.21 -16.28
CA PHE A 245 -3.53 -4.95 -16.59
C PHE A 245 -3.28 -4.82 -18.11
N GLY A 246 -2.82 -5.89 -18.75
CA GLY A 246 -2.64 -5.94 -20.19
C GLY A 246 -3.92 -5.69 -20.99
N ARG A 247 -5.09 -6.14 -20.49
CA ARG A 247 -6.41 -5.84 -21.10
C ARG A 247 -6.70 -4.34 -21.06
N ILE A 248 -6.45 -3.67 -19.92
CA ILE A 248 -6.66 -2.23 -19.75
C ILE A 248 -5.72 -1.45 -20.68
N LEU A 249 -4.41 -1.75 -20.67
CA LEU A 249 -3.44 -1.08 -21.52
C LEU A 249 -3.78 -1.19 -23.00
N ARG A 250 -4.20 -2.39 -23.45
CA ARG A 250 -4.65 -2.60 -24.82
C ARG A 250 -5.83 -1.70 -25.17
N PHE A 251 -6.84 -1.65 -24.32
CA PHE A 251 -7.98 -0.78 -24.53
C PHE A 251 -7.59 0.71 -24.62
N LEU A 252 -6.72 1.18 -23.73
CA LEU A 252 -6.25 2.56 -23.76
C LEU A 252 -5.50 2.88 -25.06
N LYS A 253 -4.64 1.98 -25.54
CA LYS A 253 -3.88 2.13 -26.79
C LYS A 253 -4.78 2.11 -28.02
N GLU A 254 -5.69 1.15 -28.10
CA GLU A 254 -6.64 1.00 -29.23
C GLU A 254 -7.61 2.18 -29.37
N ASN A 255 -7.89 2.89 -28.27
CA ASN A 255 -8.79 4.07 -28.26
C ASN A 255 -8.05 5.40 -28.22
N GLY A 256 -6.72 5.44 -28.37
CA GLY A 256 -5.92 6.68 -28.37
C GLY A 256 -5.99 7.45 -27.05
N LEU A 257 -6.20 6.74 -25.94
CA LEU A 257 -6.22 7.30 -24.59
C LEU A 257 -4.87 7.20 -23.90
N TYR A 258 -4.06 6.21 -24.26
CA TYR A 258 -2.76 5.94 -23.61
C TYR A 258 -1.80 7.14 -23.71
N GLU A 259 -1.65 7.70 -24.90
CA GLU A 259 -0.77 8.83 -25.18
C GLU A 259 -1.23 10.17 -24.57
N LYS A 260 -2.42 10.19 -23.97
CA LYS A 260 -3.03 11.35 -23.31
C LYS A 260 -3.25 11.16 -21.82
N SER A 261 -2.82 10.01 -21.28
CA SER A 261 -3.08 9.64 -19.89
C SER A 261 -1.79 9.44 -19.11
N ILE A 262 -1.77 9.92 -17.89
CA ILE A 262 -0.82 9.43 -16.89
C ILE A 262 -1.37 8.11 -16.38
N VAL A 263 -0.57 7.05 -16.46
CA VAL A 263 -0.92 5.72 -15.93
C VAL A 263 0.06 5.35 -14.82
N VAL A 264 -0.48 5.07 -13.62
CA VAL A 264 0.33 4.70 -12.45
C VAL A 264 0.05 3.25 -12.09
N LEU A 265 1.10 2.43 -12.03
CA LEU A 265 1.07 1.08 -11.49
C LEU A 265 1.81 1.06 -10.15
N SER A 266 1.12 0.67 -9.08
CA SER A 266 1.71 0.60 -7.75
C SER A 266 1.07 -0.51 -6.90
N ALA A 267 1.52 -0.64 -5.64
CA ALA A 267 0.91 -1.48 -4.61
C ALA A 267 0.87 -0.73 -3.28
N ASP A 268 0.00 -1.17 -2.35
CA ASP A 268 -0.09 -0.55 -1.02
C ASP A 268 1.02 -1.02 -0.06
N HIS A 269 1.48 -2.24 -0.19
CA HIS A 269 2.64 -2.82 0.54
C HIS A 269 3.03 -4.13 -0.13
N GLY A 270 4.15 -4.71 0.31
CA GLY A 270 4.55 -6.04 -0.08
C GLY A 270 4.04 -7.13 0.87
N ASP A 271 4.65 -8.32 0.79
CA ASP A 271 4.40 -9.45 1.67
C ASP A 271 5.71 -10.22 1.92
N MET A 272 5.95 -10.62 3.15
CA MET A 272 7.18 -11.29 3.57
C MET A 272 7.35 -12.68 2.96
N MET A 273 6.28 -13.38 2.70
CA MET A 273 6.26 -14.70 2.03
C MET A 273 7.34 -15.67 2.52
N GLY A 274 7.55 -15.73 3.84
CA GLY A 274 8.56 -16.58 4.49
C GLY A 274 9.95 -15.94 4.64
N SER A 275 10.20 -14.77 4.03
CA SER A 275 11.46 -14.05 4.24
C SER A 275 11.62 -13.68 5.71
N HIS A 276 12.83 -13.88 6.26
CA HIS A 276 13.15 -13.70 7.68
C HIS A 276 12.28 -14.55 8.64
N GLY A 277 11.65 -15.62 8.15
CA GLY A 277 10.71 -16.43 8.92
C GLY A 277 9.37 -15.71 9.18
N LEU A 278 9.00 -14.73 8.36
CA LEU A 278 7.79 -13.91 8.54
C LEU A 278 6.83 -14.08 7.37
N MET A 279 5.54 -13.94 7.67
CA MET A 279 4.44 -13.85 6.71
C MET A 279 3.73 -12.51 6.86
N GLY A 280 3.16 -12.00 5.74
CA GLY A 280 2.40 -10.75 5.74
C GLY A 280 3.30 -9.50 5.70
N LYS A 281 2.99 -8.52 6.52
CA LYS A 281 3.54 -7.15 6.49
C LYS A 281 3.63 -6.60 7.92
N HIS A 282 3.62 -5.27 8.13
CA HIS A 282 3.80 -4.54 9.40
C HIS A 282 5.25 -4.41 9.87
N VAL A 283 6.21 -4.88 9.11
CA VAL A 283 7.63 -4.85 9.42
C VAL A 283 8.39 -3.94 8.44
N TRP A 284 9.61 -3.61 8.76
CA TRP A 284 10.45 -2.65 8.04
C TRP A 284 11.37 -3.26 6.97
N TYR A 285 11.23 -4.56 6.69
CA TYR A 285 12.03 -5.22 5.66
C TYR A 285 11.55 -4.81 4.25
N GLU A 286 12.49 -4.82 3.29
CA GLU A 286 12.24 -4.42 1.90
C GLU A 286 11.03 -5.15 1.30
N GLU A 287 10.85 -6.44 1.64
CA GLU A 287 9.73 -7.26 1.17
C GLU A 287 8.37 -6.72 1.60
N ALA A 288 8.30 -5.99 2.70
CA ALA A 288 7.05 -5.38 3.19
C ALA A 288 6.90 -3.91 2.77
N ILE A 289 7.99 -3.13 2.83
CA ILE A 289 7.93 -1.67 2.63
C ILE A 289 8.13 -1.24 1.18
N ARG A 290 8.95 -1.94 0.39
CA ARG A 290 9.25 -1.55 -0.99
C ARG A 290 8.09 -1.94 -1.91
N ILE A 291 7.57 -0.97 -2.62
CA ILE A 291 6.44 -1.14 -3.54
C ILE A 291 6.88 -0.93 -4.99
N PRO A 292 6.28 -1.61 -5.96
CA PRO A 292 6.43 -1.22 -7.35
C PRO A 292 5.83 0.19 -7.53
N LEU A 293 6.50 1.03 -8.29
CA LEU A 293 5.94 2.30 -8.75
C LEU A 293 6.46 2.57 -10.16
N VAL A 294 5.57 2.45 -11.12
CA VAL A 294 5.85 2.69 -12.54
C VAL A 294 4.83 3.70 -13.04
N ILE A 295 5.33 4.80 -13.63
CA ILE A 295 4.50 5.92 -14.07
C ILE A 295 4.74 6.19 -15.54
N HIS A 296 3.72 5.92 -16.37
CA HIS A 296 3.69 6.40 -17.73
C HIS A 296 3.24 7.87 -17.73
N ILE A 297 4.06 8.72 -18.33
CA ILE A 297 3.81 10.15 -18.51
C ILE A 297 3.88 10.41 -20.01
N PRO A 298 2.85 10.98 -20.65
CA PRO A 298 2.87 11.29 -22.08
C PRO A 298 4.13 12.06 -22.49
N GLU A 299 4.74 11.65 -23.61
CA GLU A 299 5.94 12.26 -24.18
C GLU A 299 7.21 12.20 -23.30
N ASN A 300 7.13 11.65 -22.09
CA ASN A 300 8.31 11.48 -21.22
C ASN A 300 9.25 10.39 -21.72
N ARG A 301 10.56 10.61 -21.58
CA ARG A 301 11.62 9.69 -22.01
C ARG A 301 12.47 9.14 -20.87
N LYS A 302 12.25 9.59 -19.65
CA LYS A 302 13.01 9.13 -18.49
C LYS A 302 12.62 7.71 -18.11
N GLU A 303 13.60 6.81 -18.11
CA GLU A 303 13.37 5.39 -17.86
C GLU A 303 13.36 5.06 -16.35
N ARG A 304 14.15 5.77 -15.54
CA ARG A 304 14.34 5.42 -14.13
C ARG A 304 14.46 6.65 -13.22
N CYS A 305 13.81 6.58 -12.06
CA CYS A 305 13.95 7.52 -10.96
C CYS A 305 14.48 6.78 -9.71
N ARG A 306 15.60 7.29 -9.15
CA ARG A 306 16.22 6.71 -7.94
C ARG A 306 15.99 7.55 -6.68
N THR A 307 15.32 8.66 -6.80
CA THR A 307 14.91 9.47 -5.66
C THR A 307 13.91 8.68 -4.78
N CYS A 308 14.08 8.69 -3.47
CA CYS A 308 13.17 8.03 -2.55
C CYS A 308 11.76 8.66 -2.62
N ILE A 309 10.73 7.83 -2.80
CA ILE A 309 9.32 8.21 -2.93
C ILE A 309 8.51 7.49 -1.87
N GLY A 310 7.83 8.21 -0.99
CA GLY A 310 6.86 7.65 -0.03
C GLY A 310 5.43 7.65 -0.56
N SER A 311 4.54 6.94 0.10
CA SER A 311 3.11 6.88 -0.26
C SER A 311 2.47 8.26 -0.35
N GLN A 312 2.80 9.17 0.58
CA GLN A 312 2.26 10.54 0.65
C GLN A 312 2.74 11.45 -0.49
N ASP A 313 3.83 11.08 -1.17
CA ASP A 313 4.39 11.88 -2.27
C ASP A 313 3.66 11.65 -3.59
N ILE A 314 2.90 10.55 -3.72
CA ILE A 314 2.25 10.17 -4.98
C ILE A 314 1.16 11.18 -5.38
N MET A 315 0.30 11.57 -4.44
CA MET A 315 -0.77 12.54 -4.72
C MET A 315 -0.22 13.89 -5.22
N PRO A 316 0.68 14.60 -4.50
CA PRO A 316 1.20 15.89 -4.98
C PRO A 316 1.96 15.77 -6.30
N THR A 317 2.70 14.67 -6.50
CA THR A 317 3.41 14.42 -7.75
C THR A 317 2.48 14.27 -8.94
N VAL A 318 1.38 13.50 -8.79
CA VAL A 318 0.37 13.35 -9.87
C VAL A 318 -0.34 14.66 -10.14
N LEU A 319 -0.71 15.43 -9.11
CA LEU A 319 -1.34 16.74 -9.30
C LEU A 319 -0.42 17.70 -10.06
N SER A 320 0.88 17.76 -9.70
CA SER A 320 1.86 18.61 -10.39
C SER A 320 2.11 18.19 -11.83
N LEU A 321 2.14 16.88 -12.13
CA LEU A 321 2.21 16.38 -13.51
C LEU A 321 0.97 16.74 -14.35
N LEU A 322 -0.13 17.10 -13.72
CA LEU A 322 -1.37 17.58 -14.36
C LEU A 322 -1.49 19.11 -14.36
N ASP A 323 -0.47 19.85 -13.91
CA ASP A 323 -0.50 21.29 -13.70
C ASP A 323 -1.62 21.77 -12.75
N ILE A 324 -1.96 20.90 -11.77
CA ILE A 324 -2.99 21.21 -10.75
C ILE A 324 -2.29 21.60 -9.44
N PRO A 325 -2.68 22.74 -8.83
CA PRO A 325 -2.10 23.16 -7.55
C PRO A 325 -2.26 22.12 -6.45
N VAL A 326 -1.16 21.83 -5.74
CA VAL A 326 -1.17 20.93 -4.58
C VAL A 326 -1.80 21.64 -3.39
N PRO A 327 -2.78 21.04 -2.70
CA PRO A 327 -3.41 21.65 -1.54
C PRO A 327 -2.45 21.80 -0.34
N ASP A 328 -2.62 22.85 0.46
CA ASP A 328 -1.81 23.11 1.67
C ASP A 328 -1.92 22.02 2.76
N THR A 329 -2.96 21.18 2.69
CA THR A 329 -3.14 20.06 3.62
C THR A 329 -2.23 18.85 3.34
N VAL A 330 -1.59 18.83 2.17
CA VAL A 330 -0.67 17.76 1.75
C VAL A 330 0.67 17.89 2.48
N GLU A 331 1.20 16.79 2.97
CA GLU A 331 2.49 16.72 3.69
C GLU A 331 3.58 16.10 2.81
N GLY A 332 3.19 15.40 1.75
CA GLY A 332 4.10 14.81 0.75
C GLY A 332 4.75 15.86 -0.14
N GLY A 333 5.90 15.52 -0.70
CA GLY A 333 6.63 16.35 -1.65
C GLY A 333 6.18 16.12 -3.10
N ASP A 334 6.19 17.18 -3.90
CA ASP A 334 6.11 17.06 -5.36
C ASP A 334 7.43 16.56 -5.94
N LEU A 335 7.38 15.42 -6.61
CA LEU A 335 8.54 14.77 -7.23
C LEU A 335 8.43 14.74 -8.77
N SER A 336 7.52 15.49 -9.38
CA SER A 336 7.27 15.51 -10.82
C SER A 336 8.52 15.77 -11.63
N ARG A 337 9.39 16.71 -11.19
CA ARG A 337 10.65 17.02 -11.87
C ARG A 337 11.65 15.85 -11.83
N TYR A 338 11.67 15.04 -10.77
CA TYR A 338 12.52 13.85 -10.70
C TYR A 338 12.02 12.72 -11.61
N LEU A 339 10.79 12.79 -12.08
CA LEU A 339 10.21 11.84 -13.04
C LEU A 339 10.38 12.29 -14.50
N THR A 340 10.51 13.60 -14.76
CA THR A 340 10.51 14.16 -16.12
C THR A 340 11.84 14.73 -16.56
N GLU A 341 12.70 15.13 -15.61
CA GLU A 341 14.02 15.70 -15.89
C GLU A 341 15.13 14.72 -15.45
N GLU A 342 16.36 14.90 -16.00
CA GLU A 342 17.56 14.15 -15.59
C GLU A 342 18.09 14.65 -14.22
N LEU A 343 17.22 14.64 -13.22
CA LEU A 343 17.50 15.01 -11.84
C LEU A 343 17.38 13.81 -10.94
N GLU A 344 18.23 13.72 -9.93
CA GLU A 344 18.15 12.75 -8.83
C GLU A 344 18.44 13.48 -7.52
N ASP A 345 17.67 13.16 -6.48
CA ASP A 345 17.96 13.56 -5.11
C ASP A 345 18.33 12.31 -4.29
N ARG A 346 19.63 12.12 -4.06
CA ARG A 346 20.16 10.99 -3.30
C ARG A 346 20.12 11.21 -1.79
N GLU A 347 19.92 12.44 -1.36
CA GLU A 347 19.81 12.82 0.04
C GLU A 347 18.37 12.67 0.55
N ARG A 348 17.40 12.58 -0.38
CA ARG A 348 16.00 12.40 -0.03
C ARG A 348 15.78 11.04 0.64
N VAL A 349 14.99 11.06 1.70
CA VAL A 349 14.68 9.91 2.54
C VAL A 349 13.17 9.69 2.65
N CYS A 350 12.76 8.47 3.00
CA CYS A 350 11.39 8.16 3.39
C CYS A 350 11.33 7.85 4.88
N PHE A 351 10.46 8.52 5.62
CA PHE A 351 10.15 8.18 6.98
C PHE A 351 9.09 7.07 7.02
N LEU A 352 9.32 6.12 7.89
CA LEU A 352 8.55 4.88 7.98
C LEU A 352 7.97 4.72 9.38
N CYS A 353 6.81 4.09 9.48
CA CYS A 353 6.21 3.78 10.78
C CYS A 353 5.31 2.56 10.73
N ALA A 354 5.07 1.93 11.87
CA ALA A 354 3.91 1.08 12.15
C ALA A 354 3.61 1.07 13.64
N CYS A 355 2.35 0.81 13.97
CA CYS A 355 1.84 0.83 15.35
C CYS A 355 1.22 -0.52 15.71
N PRO A 356 1.13 -0.85 17.02
CA PRO A 356 0.29 -1.94 17.50
C PRO A 356 -1.15 -1.72 17.03
N GLY A 357 -1.72 -2.68 16.31
CA GLY A 357 -3.02 -2.44 15.67
C GLY A 357 -4.01 -3.59 15.78
N ARG A 358 -3.66 -4.73 16.38
CA ARG A 358 -4.62 -5.79 16.71
C ARG A 358 -5.54 -5.33 17.83
N LEU A 359 -6.78 -5.74 17.82
CA LEU A 359 -7.75 -5.33 18.82
C LEU A 359 -7.27 -5.66 20.24
N GLU A 360 -6.75 -6.87 20.43
CA GLU A 360 -6.23 -7.34 21.72
C GLU A 360 -5.08 -6.45 22.22
N LEU A 361 -4.18 -6.03 21.32
CA LEU A 361 -3.08 -5.11 21.64
C LEU A 361 -3.61 -3.72 21.97
N VAL A 362 -4.56 -3.21 21.19
CA VAL A 362 -5.19 -1.89 21.48
C VAL A 362 -5.84 -1.89 22.85
N GLU A 363 -6.53 -2.97 23.22
CA GLU A 363 -7.13 -3.14 24.56
C GLU A 363 -6.07 -3.28 25.66
N GLU A 364 -4.93 -3.93 25.36
CA GLU A 364 -3.80 -4.06 26.30
C GLU A 364 -3.20 -2.69 26.63
N PHE A 365 -2.89 -1.88 25.60
CA PHE A 365 -2.41 -0.51 25.78
C PHE A 365 -3.42 0.37 26.54
N ALA A 366 -4.71 0.25 26.22
CA ALA A 366 -5.76 1.00 26.90
C ALA A 366 -5.87 0.67 28.39
N ARG A 367 -5.67 -0.60 28.78
CA ARG A 367 -5.64 -1.00 30.20
C ARG A 367 -4.50 -0.39 30.99
N GLU A 368 -3.38 -0.12 30.35
CA GLU A 368 -2.22 0.57 30.92
C GLU A 368 -2.32 2.11 30.82
N GLY A 369 -3.42 2.65 30.27
CA GLY A 369 -3.58 4.08 30.04
C GLY A 369 -2.69 4.64 28.93
N LEU A 370 -2.19 3.79 28.05
CA LEU A 370 -1.29 4.10 26.94
C LEU A 370 -2.05 4.13 25.61
N ARG A 371 -1.49 4.82 24.63
CA ARG A 371 -2.03 4.87 23.27
C ARG A 371 -1.19 4.00 22.35
N PRO A 372 -1.77 3.02 21.63
CA PRO A 372 -1.00 2.16 20.73
C PRO A 372 -0.28 2.94 19.62
N GLN A 373 -0.78 4.12 19.23
CA GLN A 373 -0.14 5.00 18.25
C GLN A 373 1.26 5.49 18.67
N ASP A 374 1.54 5.54 19.96
CA ASP A 374 2.80 6.03 20.54
C ASP A 374 3.85 4.92 20.65
N PHE A 375 3.59 3.73 20.08
CA PHE A 375 4.43 2.53 20.16
C PHE A 375 4.60 1.88 18.78
N GLY A 376 5.16 0.67 18.77
CA GLY A 376 5.56 -0.02 17.54
C GLY A 376 6.95 0.40 17.10
N TRP A 377 7.10 0.87 15.88
CA TRP A 377 8.39 1.33 15.38
C TRP A 377 8.27 2.56 14.49
N ARG A 378 9.35 3.34 14.46
CA ARG A 378 9.58 4.46 13.55
C ARG A 378 10.93 4.30 12.90
N GLY A 379 11.10 4.80 11.69
CA GLY A 379 12.37 4.68 11.01
C GLY A 379 12.54 5.58 9.82
N ILE A 380 13.70 5.44 9.21
CA ILE A 380 14.12 6.18 8.04
C ILE A 380 14.73 5.22 7.02
N ARG A 381 14.32 5.36 5.77
CA ARG A 381 14.87 4.67 4.61
C ARG A 381 15.59 5.68 3.71
N THR A 382 16.90 5.58 3.66
CA THR A 382 17.77 6.32 2.73
C THR A 382 18.05 5.46 1.49
N GLN A 383 18.86 5.91 0.56
CA GLN A 383 19.27 5.05 -0.57
C GLN A 383 20.07 3.82 -0.13
N ASP A 384 20.88 3.97 0.92
CA ASP A 384 21.87 2.97 1.33
C ASP A 384 21.52 2.25 2.62
N TYR A 385 20.65 2.81 3.46
CA TYR A 385 20.39 2.33 4.82
C TYR A 385 18.92 2.33 5.18
N THR A 386 18.54 1.37 6.03
CA THR A 386 17.30 1.43 6.81
C THR A 386 17.68 1.49 8.28
N TYR A 387 17.21 2.54 8.98
CA TYR A 387 17.37 2.68 10.43
C TYR A 387 16.02 2.67 11.12
N ILE A 388 15.89 1.88 12.21
CA ILE A 388 14.63 1.68 12.92
C ILE A 388 14.83 1.90 14.42
N MET A 389 13.89 2.61 15.00
CA MET A 389 13.65 2.79 16.43
C MET A 389 12.41 1.97 16.79
N GLU A 390 12.55 0.94 17.61
CA GLU A 390 11.50 0.01 17.98
C GLU A 390 11.17 0.11 19.48
N LEU A 391 9.89 0.32 19.81
CA LEU A 391 9.33 0.24 21.17
C LEU A 391 8.47 -1.03 21.37
N GLY A 392 8.42 -1.88 20.34
CA GLY A 392 7.65 -3.13 20.36
C GLY A 392 6.15 -2.95 20.22
N TYR A 393 5.45 -4.07 20.34
CA TYR A 393 4.01 -4.19 20.13
C TYR A 393 3.22 -4.45 21.42
N HIS A 394 3.91 -4.61 22.56
CA HIS A 394 3.31 -4.74 23.89
C HIS A 394 3.82 -3.66 24.83
N PRO A 395 3.00 -3.23 25.82
CA PRO A 395 3.46 -2.33 26.87
C PRO A 395 4.69 -2.90 27.62
N GLY A 396 5.69 -2.04 27.87
CA GLY A 396 6.88 -2.42 28.64
C GLY A 396 7.94 -3.21 27.88
N GLU A 397 7.80 -3.42 26.56
CA GLU A 397 8.91 -3.93 25.75
C GLU A 397 10.11 -2.98 25.76
N LYS A 398 11.31 -3.54 25.71
CA LYS A 398 12.54 -2.73 25.68
C LYS A 398 12.74 -2.05 24.34
N ALA A 399 13.18 -0.80 24.39
CA ALA A 399 13.60 -0.05 23.21
C ALA A 399 14.75 -0.75 22.49
N ARG A 400 14.69 -0.82 21.18
CA ARG A 400 15.72 -1.42 20.30
C ARG A 400 16.03 -0.50 19.13
N ARG A 401 17.24 -0.60 18.61
CA ARG A 401 17.72 0.12 17.43
C ARG A 401 18.23 -0.90 16.41
N HIS A 402 17.83 -0.73 15.16
CA HIS A 402 18.24 -1.60 14.06
C HIS A 402 18.83 -0.75 12.94
N LEU A 403 19.96 -1.15 12.38
CA LEU A 403 20.59 -0.53 11.22
C LEU A 403 20.94 -1.58 10.18
N TYR A 404 20.43 -1.41 8.96
CA TYR A 404 20.70 -2.28 7.82
C TYR A 404 21.46 -1.53 6.72
N ASP A 405 22.62 -2.06 6.29
CA ASP A 405 23.39 -1.54 5.14
C ASP A 405 22.99 -2.30 3.87
N LEU A 406 22.16 -1.70 3.06
CA LEU A 406 21.53 -2.33 1.88
C LEU A 406 22.49 -2.55 0.71
N ARG A 407 23.69 -1.95 0.73
CA ARG A 407 24.70 -2.09 -0.33
C ARG A 407 25.48 -3.40 -0.23
N LYS A 408 25.55 -4.00 0.95
CA LYS A 408 26.40 -5.17 1.21
C LYS A 408 25.58 -6.43 1.45
N HIS A 409 24.80 -6.42 2.48
CA HIS A 409 23.87 -7.47 2.86
C HIS A 409 22.62 -6.80 3.42
N PRO A 410 21.53 -6.71 2.66
CA PRO A 410 20.33 -6.01 3.10
C PRO A 410 19.74 -6.54 4.41
N LEU A 411 20.24 -7.68 4.90
CA LEU A 411 19.69 -8.44 6.01
C LEU A 411 20.59 -8.49 7.26
N GLU A 412 21.80 -7.90 7.20
CA GLU A 412 22.69 -7.86 8.36
C GLU A 412 22.51 -6.58 9.17
N GLU A 413 22.12 -6.74 10.43
CA GLU A 413 22.20 -5.67 11.43
C GLU A 413 23.66 -5.28 11.68
N ARG A 414 23.90 -3.95 11.79
CA ARG A 414 25.25 -3.42 12.06
C ARG A 414 25.24 -2.48 13.25
N GLU A 415 25.59 -3.01 14.41
CA GLU A 415 25.77 -2.24 15.64
C GLU A 415 27.01 -1.33 15.63
N GLU A 416 27.96 -1.53 14.70
CA GLU A 416 29.30 -0.90 14.74
C GLU A 416 29.33 0.57 14.28
N ARG A 417 28.23 1.12 13.70
CA ARG A 417 28.20 2.48 13.12
C ARG A 417 27.44 3.46 13.99
N ARG A 418 27.89 3.64 15.22
CA ARG A 418 27.21 4.49 16.23
C ARG A 418 27.00 5.94 15.79
N ASP A 419 27.95 6.54 15.05
CA ASP A 419 27.81 7.92 14.61
C ASP A 419 26.70 8.05 13.53
N LEU A 420 26.65 7.13 12.56
CA LEU A 420 25.57 7.09 11.58
C LEU A 420 24.21 6.82 12.23
N MET A 421 24.15 5.90 13.20
CA MET A 421 22.90 5.64 13.93
C MET A 421 22.40 6.88 14.66
N LYS A 422 23.28 7.66 15.29
CA LYS A 422 22.91 8.92 15.94
C LYS A 422 22.40 9.97 14.96
N GLU A 423 23.05 10.07 13.80
CA GLU A 423 22.64 10.99 12.73
C GLU A 423 21.23 10.64 12.23
N LEU A 424 21.00 9.36 11.89
CA LEU A 424 19.70 8.89 11.39
C LEU A 424 18.61 8.98 12.46
N GLU A 425 18.94 8.65 13.74
CA GLU A 425 18.03 8.84 14.87
C GLU A 425 17.62 10.30 15.02
N GLY A 426 18.58 11.23 14.91
CA GLY A 426 18.31 12.67 14.94
C GLY A 426 17.30 13.09 13.87
N GLN A 427 17.48 12.61 12.63
CA GLN A 427 16.53 12.92 11.54
C GLN A 427 15.13 12.35 11.82
N VAL A 428 15.03 11.13 12.36
CA VAL A 428 13.74 10.54 12.74
C VAL A 428 13.10 11.35 13.87
N MET A 429 13.85 11.72 14.91
CA MET A 429 13.34 12.50 16.03
C MET A 429 12.85 13.89 15.60
N ASP A 430 13.57 14.57 14.70
CA ASP A 430 13.15 15.84 14.11
C ASP A 430 11.84 15.71 13.32
N TRP A 431 11.69 14.61 12.55
CA TRP A 431 10.46 14.32 11.83
C TRP A 431 9.29 14.06 12.79
N LEU A 432 9.48 13.21 13.82
CA LEU A 432 8.47 12.92 14.83
C LEU A 432 8.00 14.18 15.56
N CYS A 433 8.92 15.08 15.87
CA CYS A 433 8.61 16.36 16.49
C CYS A 433 7.73 17.23 15.58
N ARG A 434 8.07 17.34 14.29
CA ARG A 434 7.26 18.08 13.30
C ARG A 434 5.87 17.48 13.11
N GLN A 435 5.76 16.14 13.14
CA GLN A 435 4.49 15.42 13.00
C GLN A 435 3.68 15.38 14.31
N GLN A 436 4.22 15.89 15.41
CA GLN A 436 3.63 15.78 16.75
C GLN A 436 3.31 14.31 17.11
N ASP A 437 4.15 13.36 16.66
CA ASP A 437 4.01 11.94 16.92
C ASP A 437 4.37 11.62 18.37
N GLY A 438 3.42 11.04 19.12
CA GLY A 438 3.61 10.70 20.54
C GLY A 438 4.69 9.66 20.81
N PHE A 439 5.12 8.91 19.80
CA PHE A 439 6.26 8.00 19.86
C PHE A 439 7.54 8.71 20.33
N TYR A 440 7.71 9.98 19.97
CA TYR A 440 8.85 10.80 20.43
C TYR A 440 9.03 10.74 21.95
N LYS A 441 7.96 11.03 22.70
CA LYS A 441 8.00 11.03 24.18
C LYS A 441 8.19 9.63 24.75
N SER A 442 7.53 8.65 24.18
CA SER A 442 7.66 7.25 24.60
C SER A 442 9.08 6.74 24.42
N TRP A 443 9.75 7.14 23.31
CA TRP A 443 11.14 6.79 23.02
C TRP A 443 12.12 7.42 24.03
N GLU A 444 12.00 8.74 24.29
CA GLU A 444 12.84 9.41 25.31
C GLU A 444 12.70 8.73 26.67
N THR A 445 11.47 8.48 27.11
CA THR A 445 11.20 7.81 28.40
C THR A 445 11.82 6.41 28.46
N ALA A 446 11.73 5.65 27.39
CA ALA A 446 12.31 4.30 27.32
C ALA A 446 13.85 4.33 27.31
N CYS A 447 14.47 5.32 26.68
CA CYS A 447 15.93 5.47 26.65
C CYS A 447 16.51 5.97 28.00
N ASP A 448 15.80 6.83 28.73
CA ASP A 448 16.22 7.31 30.04
C ASP A 448 16.19 6.20 31.10
N SER A 449 15.46 5.13 30.87
CA SER A 449 15.37 3.96 31.77
C SER A 449 16.40 2.87 31.49
N LEU A 450 17.26 3.04 30.48
CA LEU A 450 18.38 2.15 30.12
C LEU A 450 19.71 2.66 30.69
#